data_906f4090069ffe2b4016960d536ff94f
#
_entry.id   906f4090069ffe2b4016960d536ff94f
#
_cell.length_a   1.000
_cell.length_b   1.000
_cell.length_c   1.000
_cell.angle_alpha   90.00
_cell.angle_beta   90.00
_cell.angle_gamma   90.00
#
_symmetry.space_group_name_H-M   'P 1'
#
loop_
_entity.id
_entity.type
_entity.pdbx_description
1 polymer ?
#
loop_
_entity_poly.entity_id
_entity_poly.type
_entity_poly.pdbx_seq_one_letter_code
_entity_poly.pdbx_strand_id
1 'polypeptide(L)'
;MYHASQIAGVKCLRLINENVASALDYGIFRNLKGEFSDKPVHVLFVDMGYTATHATVAAFTTGKVQILSCAYDRHLGSRCCDEAIADFIAKGFIAKYKSDPRSSPRSMAKLMVAAEKVKKTLSPAGTQY
;
A
#
# COMPACT_ATOMS: atom_id res chain seq x y z
N MET A 1 14.11 0.35 13.61
CA MET A 1 12.95 0.87 14.37
C MET A 1 13.24 1.03 15.85
N TYR A 2 13.65 -0.02 16.60
CA TYR A 2 13.93 0.10 18.05
C TYR A 2 14.97 1.18 18.37
N HIS A 3 16.13 1.17 17.72
CA HIS A 3 17.14 2.20 17.91
C HIS A 3 16.67 3.61 17.52
N ALA A 4 15.84 3.72 16.49
CA ALA A 4 15.26 5.00 16.10
C ALA A 4 14.34 5.58 17.19
N SER A 5 13.56 4.72 17.86
CA SER A 5 12.73 5.18 18.99
C SER A 5 13.57 5.64 20.19
N GLN A 6 14.70 4.97 20.45
CA GLN A 6 15.63 5.39 21.51
C GLN A 6 16.26 6.76 21.21
N ILE A 7 16.70 6.99 19.96
CA ILE A 7 17.26 8.27 19.52
C ILE A 7 16.22 9.39 19.63
N ALA A 8 14.96 9.09 19.30
CA ALA A 8 13.84 10.04 19.41
C ALA A 8 13.33 10.25 20.85
N GLY A 9 13.93 9.60 21.85
CA GLY A 9 13.47 9.67 23.24
C GLY A 9 12.09 9.03 23.51
N VAL A 10 11.60 8.18 22.59
CA VAL A 10 10.32 7.52 22.71
C VAL A 10 10.51 6.12 23.31
N LYS A 11 9.80 5.83 24.40
CA LYS A 11 9.81 4.49 25.01
C LYS A 11 9.05 3.51 24.11
N CYS A 12 9.79 2.68 23.37
CA CYS A 12 9.21 1.60 22.57
C CYS A 12 8.80 0.44 23.48
N LEU A 13 7.52 0.16 23.57
CA LEU A 13 6.99 -0.96 24.37
C LEU A 13 7.08 -2.27 23.60
N ARG A 14 6.77 -2.25 22.30
CA ARG A 14 6.77 -3.42 21.43
C ARG A 14 6.86 -3.01 19.96
N LEU A 15 7.50 -3.83 19.14
CA LEU A 15 7.44 -3.78 17.69
C LEU A 15 6.45 -4.84 17.20
N ILE A 16 5.54 -4.45 16.35
CA ILE A 16 4.53 -5.34 15.75
C ILE A 16 4.70 -5.28 14.24
N ASN A 17 4.61 -6.43 13.58
CA ASN A 17 4.61 -6.49 12.12
C ASN A 17 3.32 -5.83 11.60
N GLU A 18 3.41 -5.06 10.52
CA GLU A 18 2.28 -4.32 9.92
C GLU A 18 1.11 -5.23 9.54
N ASN A 19 1.39 -6.43 9.02
CA ASN A 19 0.35 -7.39 8.65
C ASN A 19 -0.43 -7.89 9.88
N VAL A 20 0.27 -8.08 11.01
CA VAL A 20 -0.36 -8.45 12.28
C VAL A 20 -1.19 -7.29 12.82
N ALA A 21 -0.70 -6.05 12.69
CA ALA A 21 -1.42 -4.86 13.14
C ALA A 21 -2.73 -4.69 12.35
N SER A 22 -2.72 -4.86 11.03
CA SER A 22 -3.91 -4.82 10.18
C SER A 22 -4.92 -5.91 10.52
N ALA A 23 -4.44 -7.14 10.78
CA ALA A 23 -5.29 -8.24 11.20
C ALA A 23 -5.90 -8.01 12.59
N LEU A 24 -5.15 -7.42 13.53
CA LEU A 24 -5.66 -7.08 14.86
C LEU A 24 -6.73 -5.98 14.77
N ASP A 25 -6.50 -4.92 14.03
CA ASP A 25 -7.47 -3.83 13.83
C ASP A 25 -8.81 -4.37 13.29
N TYR A 26 -8.75 -5.17 12.24
CA TYR A 26 -9.92 -5.84 11.69
C TYR A 26 -10.62 -6.74 12.71
N GLY A 27 -9.86 -7.50 13.49
CA GLY A 27 -10.37 -8.55 14.38
C GLY A 27 -10.93 -8.05 15.71
N ILE A 28 -10.36 -7.00 16.30
CA ILE A 28 -10.70 -6.54 17.66
C ILE A 28 -12.18 -6.18 17.77
N PHE A 29 -12.65 -5.28 16.92
CA PHE A 29 -14.04 -4.79 16.98
C PHE A 29 -15.06 -5.86 16.60
N ARG A 30 -14.74 -6.74 15.65
CA ARG A 30 -15.61 -7.83 15.21
C ARG A 30 -15.72 -8.93 16.28
N ASN A 31 -14.63 -9.22 16.96
CA ASN A 31 -14.64 -10.14 18.10
C ASN A 31 -15.50 -9.60 19.25
N LEU A 32 -15.42 -8.30 19.56
CA LEU A 32 -16.27 -7.67 20.59
C LEU A 32 -17.77 -7.72 20.23
N LYS A 33 -18.12 -7.70 18.94
CA LYS A 33 -19.49 -7.85 18.45
C LYS A 33 -19.96 -9.31 18.37
N GLY A 34 -19.09 -10.28 18.71
CA GLY A 34 -19.41 -11.71 18.62
C GLY A 34 -19.54 -12.23 17.19
N GLU A 35 -18.90 -11.58 16.21
CA GLU A 35 -18.96 -11.99 14.79
C GLU A 35 -18.14 -13.25 14.51
N PHE A 36 -17.26 -13.66 15.41
CA PHE A 36 -16.44 -14.87 15.28
C PHE A 36 -16.94 -15.99 16.20
N SER A 37 -16.82 -17.22 15.70
CA SER A 37 -17.13 -18.45 16.41
C SER A 37 -15.90 -19.36 16.52
N ASP A 38 -16.06 -20.56 17.05
CA ASP A 38 -14.99 -21.56 17.07
C ASP A 38 -14.60 -22.05 15.69
N LYS A 39 -15.50 -21.88 14.69
CA LYS A 39 -15.17 -22.16 13.29
C LYS A 39 -14.35 -21.01 12.72
N PRO A 40 -13.13 -21.28 12.21
CA PRO A 40 -12.26 -20.22 11.73
C PRO A 40 -12.80 -19.51 10.48
N VAL A 41 -12.78 -18.17 10.50
CA VAL A 41 -13.05 -17.32 9.35
C VAL A 41 -11.72 -16.88 8.76
N HIS A 42 -11.49 -17.20 7.49
CA HIS A 42 -10.27 -16.81 6.78
C HIS A 42 -10.48 -15.49 6.06
N VAL A 43 -9.54 -14.56 6.27
CA VAL A 43 -9.56 -13.23 5.64
C VAL A 43 -8.23 -13.01 4.93
N LEU A 44 -8.30 -12.55 3.69
CA LEU A 44 -7.15 -12.10 2.91
C LEU A 44 -7.06 -10.58 3.04
N PHE A 45 -5.92 -10.10 3.55
CA PHE A 45 -5.53 -8.70 3.54
C PHE A 45 -4.58 -8.46 2.38
N VAL A 46 -4.89 -7.48 1.54
CA VAL A 46 -4.00 -7.00 0.48
C VAL A 46 -3.70 -5.54 0.76
N ASP A 47 -2.46 -5.25 1.04
CA ASP A 47 -1.95 -3.92 1.30
C ASP A 47 -0.93 -3.52 0.23
N MET A 48 -1.29 -2.52 -0.57
CA MET A 48 -0.41 -1.94 -1.59
C MET A 48 0.04 -0.56 -1.14
N GLY A 49 1.28 -0.48 -0.66
CA GLY A 49 1.93 0.77 -0.31
C GLY A 49 2.51 1.50 -1.53
N TYR A 50 3.40 2.45 -1.27
CA TYR A 50 4.07 3.21 -2.33
C TYR A 50 5.09 2.36 -3.11
N THR A 51 5.89 1.56 -2.41
CA THR A 51 6.98 0.77 -3.00
C THR A 51 6.75 -0.73 -2.98
N ALA A 52 5.90 -1.23 -2.08
CA ALA A 52 5.73 -2.65 -1.83
C ALA A 52 4.26 -3.03 -1.69
N THR A 53 3.96 -4.28 -1.99
CA THR A 53 2.64 -4.88 -1.78
C THR A 53 2.79 -6.11 -0.89
N HIS A 54 1.88 -6.25 0.06
CA HIS A 54 1.77 -7.39 0.95
C HIS A 54 0.41 -8.08 0.78
N ALA A 55 0.41 -9.40 0.82
CA ALA A 55 -0.80 -10.21 0.85
C ALA A 55 -0.69 -11.17 2.05
N THR A 56 -1.66 -11.11 2.97
CA THR A 56 -1.62 -11.86 4.23
C THR A 56 -2.95 -12.57 4.45
N VAL A 57 -2.90 -13.86 4.70
CA VAL A 57 -4.07 -14.65 5.09
C VAL A 57 -4.06 -14.85 6.59
N ALA A 58 -5.14 -14.45 7.24
CA ALA A 58 -5.36 -14.65 8.67
C ALA A 58 -6.63 -15.46 8.94
N ALA A 59 -6.57 -16.31 9.96
CA ALA A 59 -7.72 -17.03 10.48
C ALA A 59 -8.18 -16.38 11.79
N PHE A 60 -9.47 -16.12 11.91
CA PHE A 60 -10.12 -15.53 13.08
C PHE A 60 -11.05 -16.54 13.72
N THR A 61 -10.89 -16.72 15.03
CA THR A 61 -11.82 -17.45 15.91
C THR A 61 -12.11 -16.59 17.13
N THR A 62 -13.03 -16.99 17.98
CA THR A 62 -13.35 -16.27 19.22
C THR A 62 -12.08 -16.00 20.03
N GLY A 63 -11.76 -14.73 20.24
CA GLY A 63 -10.60 -14.28 21.05
C GLY A 63 -9.22 -14.58 20.45
N LYS A 64 -9.12 -15.11 19.22
CA LYS A 64 -7.84 -15.50 18.62
C LYS A 64 -7.74 -15.08 17.16
N VAL A 65 -6.58 -14.52 16.77
CA VAL A 65 -6.16 -14.34 15.39
C VAL A 65 -4.87 -15.11 15.13
N GLN A 66 -4.79 -15.77 13.99
CA GLN A 66 -3.61 -16.51 13.55
C GLN A 66 -3.27 -16.13 12.12
N ILE A 67 -2.04 -15.67 11.90
CA ILE A 67 -1.51 -15.45 10.55
C ILE A 67 -1.13 -16.82 9.97
N LEU A 68 -1.72 -17.16 8.85
CA LEU A 68 -1.51 -18.44 8.17
C LEU A 68 -0.42 -18.35 7.11
N SER A 69 -0.43 -17.30 6.33
CA SER A 69 0.52 -17.09 5.24
C SER A 69 0.70 -15.60 4.98
N CYS A 70 1.88 -15.25 4.48
CA CYS A 70 2.20 -13.91 4.04
C CYS A 70 3.10 -14.00 2.80
N ALA A 71 2.74 -13.24 1.78
CA ALA A 71 3.55 -13.01 0.59
C ALA A 71 3.77 -11.51 0.41
N TYR A 72 4.89 -11.13 -0.19
CA TYR A 72 5.18 -9.72 -0.43
C TYR A 72 6.02 -9.55 -1.69
N ASP A 73 5.86 -8.39 -2.33
CA ASP A 73 6.76 -7.90 -3.38
C ASP A 73 7.23 -6.49 -2.98
N ARG A 74 8.55 -6.33 -2.86
CA ARG A 74 9.20 -5.06 -2.47
C ARG A 74 9.25 -4.03 -3.59
N HIS A 75 8.96 -4.43 -4.81
CA HIS A 75 9.09 -3.60 -6.00
C HIS A 75 7.75 -3.30 -6.66
N LEU A 76 6.66 -3.89 -6.18
CA LEU A 76 5.30 -3.67 -6.65
C LEU A 76 4.57 -2.73 -5.70
N GLY A 77 4.36 -1.50 -6.10
CA GLY A 77 3.64 -0.49 -5.33
C GLY A 77 3.03 0.58 -6.22
N SER A 78 2.35 1.56 -5.62
CA SER A 78 1.69 2.63 -6.36
C SER A 78 2.66 3.50 -7.18
N ARG A 79 3.95 3.46 -6.86
CA ARG A 79 5.02 4.07 -7.66
C ARG A 79 5.06 3.48 -9.08
N CYS A 80 4.84 2.18 -9.22
CA CYS A 80 4.81 1.54 -10.54
C CYS A 80 3.68 2.07 -11.42
N CYS A 81 2.54 2.44 -10.79
CA CYS A 81 1.44 3.09 -11.50
C CYS A 81 1.86 4.49 -11.99
N ASP A 82 2.58 5.27 -11.17
CA ASP A 82 3.08 6.59 -11.55
C ASP A 82 4.06 6.48 -12.72
N GLU A 83 4.97 5.51 -12.68
CA GLU A 83 5.94 5.23 -13.73
C GLU A 83 5.24 4.82 -15.04
N ALA A 84 4.24 3.94 -14.97
CA ALA A 84 3.47 3.52 -16.15
C ALA A 84 2.70 4.68 -16.79
N ILE A 85 2.08 5.55 -15.97
CA ILE A 85 1.39 6.75 -16.44
C ILE A 85 2.39 7.74 -17.05
N ALA A 86 3.54 7.95 -16.42
CA ALA A 86 4.60 8.81 -16.93
C ALA A 86 5.10 8.33 -18.30
N ASP A 87 5.32 7.03 -18.45
CA ASP A 87 5.72 6.44 -19.73
C ASP A 87 4.65 6.60 -20.81
N PHE A 88 3.39 6.45 -20.46
CA PHE A 88 2.28 6.67 -21.38
C PHE A 88 2.24 8.13 -21.87
N ILE A 89 2.35 9.09 -20.94
CA ILE A 89 2.37 10.52 -21.27
C ILE A 89 3.62 10.86 -22.12
N ALA A 90 4.78 10.31 -21.76
CA ALA A 90 6.03 10.54 -22.49
C ALA A 90 5.93 10.05 -23.95
N LYS A 91 5.35 8.89 -24.20
CA LYS A 91 5.11 8.36 -25.56
C LYS A 91 4.24 9.31 -26.39
N GLY A 92 3.14 9.80 -25.81
CA GLY A 92 2.28 10.79 -26.47
C GLY A 92 3.00 12.11 -26.75
N PHE A 93 3.84 12.57 -25.83
CA PHE A 93 4.64 13.78 -25.98
C PHE A 93 5.67 13.65 -27.12
N ILE A 94 6.38 12.51 -27.18
CA ILE A 94 7.36 12.22 -28.22
C ILE A 94 6.66 12.19 -29.60
N ALA A 95 5.50 11.56 -29.70
CA ALA A 95 4.74 11.50 -30.96
C ALA A 95 4.41 12.90 -31.48
N LYS A 96 4.01 13.82 -30.59
CA LYS A 96 3.58 15.17 -30.93
C LYS A 96 4.74 16.13 -31.12
N TYR A 97 5.74 16.12 -30.26
CA TYR A 97 6.78 17.16 -30.20
C TYR A 97 8.16 16.68 -30.63
N LYS A 98 8.32 15.38 -30.95
CA LYS A 98 9.59 14.76 -31.37
C LYS A 98 10.74 14.94 -30.35
N SER A 99 10.41 15.18 -29.11
CA SER A 99 11.34 15.36 -28.01
C SER A 99 10.95 14.43 -26.83
N ASP A 100 11.93 13.79 -26.20
CA ASP A 100 11.68 12.91 -25.05
C ASP A 100 11.78 13.72 -23.74
N PRO A 101 10.67 13.87 -23.00
CA PRO A 101 10.69 14.61 -21.74
C PRO A 101 11.51 13.91 -20.65
N ARG A 102 11.85 12.61 -20.82
CA ARG A 102 12.65 11.83 -19.87
C ARG A 102 14.15 12.10 -19.99
N SER A 103 14.59 12.76 -21.07
CA SER A 103 16.01 13.07 -21.31
C SER A 103 16.62 14.08 -20.32
N SER A 104 15.79 14.87 -19.63
CA SER A 104 16.20 15.87 -18.65
C SER A 104 15.67 15.53 -17.26
N PRO A 105 16.51 15.51 -16.20
CA PRO A 105 16.07 15.27 -14.82
C PRO A 105 14.95 16.22 -14.37
N ARG A 106 15.02 17.49 -14.78
CA ARG A 106 14.01 18.50 -14.45
C ARG A 106 12.67 18.20 -15.11
N SER A 107 12.69 17.76 -16.38
CA SER A 107 11.48 17.40 -17.12
C SER A 107 10.89 16.09 -16.59
N MET A 108 11.74 15.11 -16.27
CA MET A 108 11.31 13.86 -15.65
C MET A 108 10.63 14.09 -14.29
N ALA A 109 11.18 14.96 -13.44
CA ALA A 109 10.55 15.30 -12.17
C ALA A 109 9.15 15.91 -12.35
N LYS A 110 8.99 16.84 -13.32
CA LYS A 110 7.67 17.41 -13.65
C LYS A 110 6.70 16.37 -14.19
N LEU A 111 7.20 15.45 -15.02
CA LEU A 111 6.40 14.37 -15.58
C LEU A 111 5.88 13.43 -14.49
N MET A 112 6.72 13.07 -13.50
CA MET A 112 6.32 12.24 -12.38
C MET A 112 5.26 12.91 -11.50
N VAL A 113 5.41 14.20 -11.20
CA VAL A 113 4.39 14.99 -10.48
C VAL A 113 3.06 15.02 -11.24
N ALA A 114 3.11 15.18 -12.55
CA ALA A 114 1.91 15.15 -13.39
C ALA A 114 1.25 13.76 -13.41
N ALA A 115 2.05 12.70 -13.49
CA ALA A 115 1.57 11.32 -13.45
C ALA A 115 0.89 10.99 -12.12
N GLU A 116 1.48 11.38 -10.99
CA GLU A 116 0.89 11.21 -9.66
C GLU A 116 -0.46 11.95 -9.55
N LYS A 117 -0.54 13.16 -10.08
CA LYS A 117 -1.79 13.94 -10.11
C LYS A 117 -2.86 13.23 -10.94
N VAL A 118 -2.52 12.73 -12.12
CA VAL A 118 -3.43 11.94 -12.97
C VAL A 118 -3.91 10.68 -12.23
N LYS A 119 -3.01 9.93 -11.63
CA LYS A 119 -3.35 8.75 -10.81
C LYS A 119 -4.38 9.10 -9.73
N LYS A 120 -4.13 10.18 -8.96
CA LYS A 120 -5.04 10.64 -7.91
C LYS A 120 -6.40 11.09 -8.45
N THR A 121 -6.43 11.67 -9.63
CA THR A 121 -7.69 12.09 -10.28
C THR A 121 -8.49 10.89 -10.80
N LEU A 122 -7.82 9.85 -11.30
CA LEU A 122 -8.48 8.65 -11.82
C LEU A 122 -8.95 7.71 -10.70
N SER A 123 -8.30 7.71 -9.54
CA SER A 123 -8.59 6.80 -8.43
C SER A 123 -9.98 6.99 -7.81
N PRO A 124 -10.48 8.23 -7.55
CA PRO A 124 -11.79 8.44 -6.98
C PRO A 124 -12.92 8.54 -8.01
N ALA A 125 -12.64 8.29 -9.29
CA ALA A 125 -13.62 8.42 -10.39
C ALA A 125 -14.76 7.38 -10.30
N GLY A 126 -15.33 7.19 -9.14
CA GLY A 126 -16.48 6.31 -8.92
C GLY A 126 -17.30 6.67 -7.70
N THR A 127 -16.85 7.58 -6.86
CA THR A 127 -17.54 7.88 -5.60
C THR A 127 -17.56 9.37 -5.31
N GLN A 128 -18.35 10.11 -6.05
CA GLN A 128 -18.98 11.30 -5.50
C GLN A 128 -20.37 10.88 -5.07
N TYR A 129 -20.52 10.66 -3.78
CA TYR A 129 -21.79 10.66 -3.08
C TYR A 129 -22.01 12.04 -2.50
#